data_c524b0969cae1e27226d984b3fe6329f
#
_entry.id   c524b0969cae1e27226d984b3fe6329f
#
_cell.length_a   1.000
_cell.length_b   1.000
_cell.length_c   1.000
_cell.angle_alpha   90.00
_cell.angle_beta   90.00
_cell.angle_gamma   90.00
#
_symmetry.space_group_name_H-M   'P 1'
#
loop_
_entity.id
_entity.type
_entity.pdbx_description
1 polymer ?
#
loop_
_entity_poly.entity_id
_entity_poly.type
_entity_poly.pdbx_seq_one_letter_code
_entity_poly.pdbx_strand_id
1 'polypeptide(L)'
;MELEGKLSDLMVEAYTNQKNGQISLAIQNWNALLKLENVDVNLQANAHLNLGNLHQQQGNDDLAFESMSLAIKANPNSAEAYFCLAYLEQEKESFNDAIEFFEKALEINPNDSGALNNLGNCYDRIGDYNKAVKSYSQSLIVDDKYIAAIYNRGNCYVKLGMDDLALKDLNSSIELDENFYQAYYNRATLLSRMGKLEESEKDFIKAKGLAKKELNNKKH
;
A
#
# COMPACT_ATOMS: atom_id res chain seq x y z
N MET A 1 9.29 28.42 -27.96
CA MET A 1 7.86 28.84 -28.05
C MET A 1 6.97 27.75 -28.65
N GLU A 2 7.16 27.27 -29.89
CA GLU A 2 6.29 26.24 -30.50
C GLU A 2 6.42 24.85 -29.80
N LEU A 3 7.63 24.44 -29.49
CA LEU A 3 7.92 23.19 -28.80
C LEU A 3 7.42 23.22 -27.35
N GLU A 4 7.62 24.32 -26.63
CA GLU A 4 7.14 24.51 -25.26
C GLU A 4 5.62 24.51 -25.17
N GLY A 5 4.94 25.14 -26.17
CA GLY A 5 3.49 25.08 -26.29
C GLY A 5 3.00 23.65 -26.45
N LYS A 6 3.58 22.90 -27.40
CA LYS A 6 3.22 21.50 -27.65
C LYS A 6 3.45 20.59 -26.44
N LEU A 7 4.54 20.80 -25.68
CA LEU A 7 4.85 20.05 -24.47
C LEU A 7 3.82 20.33 -23.37
N SER A 8 3.47 21.62 -23.16
CA SER A 8 2.44 22.02 -22.20
C SER A 8 1.07 21.43 -22.57
N ASP A 9 0.70 21.48 -23.85
CA ASP A 9 -0.59 20.96 -24.33
C ASP A 9 -0.69 19.44 -24.08
N LEU A 10 0.34 18.66 -24.46
CA LEU A 10 0.37 17.21 -24.24
C LEU A 10 0.29 16.85 -22.75
N MET A 11 0.97 17.61 -21.88
CA MET A 11 0.94 17.40 -20.44
C MET A 11 -0.46 17.68 -19.89
N VAL A 12 -1.08 18.78 -20.26
CA VAL A 12 -2.45 19.14 -19.83
C VAL A 12 -3.47 18.10 -20.33
N GLU A 13 -3.36 17.67 -21.58
CA GLU A 13 -4.22 16.63 -22.13
C GLU A 13 -4.03 15.30 -21.42
N ALA A 14 -2.79 14.89 -21.11
CA ALA A 14 -2.50 13.66 -20.39
C ALA A 14 -3.17 13.64 -19.02
N TYR A 15 -2.98 14.68 -18.22
CA TYR A 15 -3.62 14.80 -16.90
C TYR A 15 -5.15 14.89 -16.99
N THR A 16 -5.68 15.60 -18.00
CA THR A 16 -7.12 15.72 -18.22
C THR A 16 -7.73 14.36 -18.55
N ASN A 17 -7.10 13.62 -19.47
CA ASN A 17 -7.55 12.28 -19.85
C ASN A 17 -7.46 11.29 -18.66
N GLN A 18 -6.39 11.38 -17.87
CA GLN A 18 -6.24 10.58 -16.66
C GLN A 18 -7.35 10.88 -15.64
N LYS A 19 -7.64 12.16 -15.38
CA LYS A 19 -8.72 12.58 -14.48
C LYS A 19 -10.11 12.12 -14.95
N ASN A 20 -10.31 12.07 -16.27
CA ASN A 20 -11.57 11.63 -16.88
C ASN A 20 -11.67 10.10 -17.05
N GLY A 21 -10.69 9.32 -16.57
CA GLY A 21 -10.65 7.87 -16.71
C GLY A 21 -10.37 7.38 -18.14
N GLN A 22 -9.93 8.27 -19.03
CA GLN A 22 -9.57 7.95 -20.42
C GLN A 22 -8.14 7.41 -20.50
N ILE A 23 -7.89 6.27 -19.84
CA ILE A 23 -6.55 5.72 -19.58
C ILE A 23 -5.73 5.57 -20.86
N SER A 24 -6.31 5.00 -21.92
CA SER A 24 -5.59 4.79 -23.19
C SER A 24 -5.15 6.09 -23.84
N LEU A 25 -5.95 7.16 -23.79
CA LEU A 25 -5.59 8.47 -24.30
C LEU A 25 -4.52 9.14 -23.44
N ALA A 26 -4.59 9.01 -22.11
CA ALA A 26 -3.56 9.50 -21.22
C ALA A 26 -2.19 8.84 -21.52
N ILE A 27 -2.16 7.52 -21.72
CA ILE A 27 -0.95 6.78 -22.11
C ILE A 27 -0.41 7.29 -23.46
N GLN A 28 -1.28 7.54 -24.44
CA GLN A 28 -0.86 8.08 -25.73
C GLN A 28 -0.22 9.47 -25.60
N ASN A 29 -0.81 10.35 -24.80
CA ASN A 29 -0.31 11.70 -24.58
C ASN A 29 1.05 11.69 -23.84
N TRP A 30 1.22 10.87 -22.80
CA TRP A 30 2.49 10.73 -22.09
C TRP A 30 3.59 10.16 -23.02
N ASN A 31 3.27 9.14 -23.83
CA ASN A 31 4.21 8.60 -24.80
C ASN A 31 4.54 9.61 -25.92
N ALA A 32 3.60 10.44 -26.36
CA ALA A 32 3.85 11.49 -27.33
C ALA A 32 4.78 12.58 -26.74
N LEU A 33 4.59 12.94 -25.47
CA LEU A 33 5.44 13.88 -24.74
C LEU A 33 6.89 13.37 -24.67
N LEU A 34 7.09 12.10 -24.29
CA LEU A 34 8.42 11.48 -24.18
C LEU A 34 9.16 11.37 -25.51
N LYS A 35 8.46 11.47 -26.67
CA LYS A 35 9.06 11.48 -28.01
C LYS A 35 9.53 12.86 -28.47
N LEU A 36 9.19 13.91 -27.71
CA LEU A 36 9.66 15.27 -28.05
C LEU A 36 11.16 15.39 -27.74
N GLU A 37 11.85 16.23 -28.51
CA GLU A 37 13.25 16.55 -28.25
C GLU A 37 13.39 17.46 -27.02
N ASN A 38 14.49 17.30 -26.29
CA ASN A 38 14.86 18.15 -25.14
C ASN A 38 13.82 18.20 -24.01
N VAL A 39 13.10 17.10 -23.77
CA VAL A 39 12.24 16.99 -22.58
C VAL A 39 13.13 16.99 -21.34
N ASP A 40 12.82 17.86 -20.37
CA ASP A 40 13.52 17.93 -19.11
C ASP A 40 13.48 16.59 -18.35
N VAL A 41 14.58 16.24 -17.67
CA VAL A 41 14.73 14.93 -17.00
C VAL A 41 13.70 14.71 -15.89
N ASN A 42 13.30 15.78 -15.20
CA ASN A 42 12.27 15.67 -14.15
C ASN A 42 10.89 15.41 -14.78
N LEU A 43 10.62 16.03 -15.94
CA LEU A 43 9.39 15.77 -16.68
C LEU A 43 9.37 14.36 -17.28
N GLN A 44 10.54 13.84 -17.75
CA GLN A 44 10.66 12.45 -18.18
C GLN A 44 10.35 11.49 -17.01
N ALA A 45 10.93 11.73 -15.82
CA ALA A 45 10.66 10.93 -14.64
C ALA A 45 9.18 10.94 -14.27
N ASN A 46 8.54 12.13 -14.28
CA ASN A 46 7.12 12.28 -14.01
C ASN A 46 6.25 11.55 -15.05
N ALA A 47 6.57 11.70 -16.34
CA ALA A 47 5.83 11.01 -17.41
C ALA A 47 5.92 9.49 -17.28
N HIS A 48 7.11 8.96 -16.99
CA HIS A 48 7.30 7.53 -16.75
C HIS A 48 6.56 7.05 -15.51
N LEU A 49 6.55 7.82 -14.42
CA LEU A 49 5.78 7.51 -13.21
C LEU A 49 4.27 7.42 -13.50
N ASN A 50 3.73 8.41 -14.23
CA ASN A 50 2.31 8.39 -14.63
C ASN A 50 1.99 7.21 -15.55
N LEU A 51 2.87 6.88 -16.51
CA LEU A 51 2.71 5.70 -17.37
C LEU A 51 2.68 4.42 -16.54
N GLY A 52 3.57 4.27 -15.57
CA GLY A 52 3.59 3.12 -14.68
C GLY A 52 2.28 2.97 -13.92
N ASN A 53 1.78 4.04 -13.31
CA ASN A 53 0.49 4.05 -12.61
C ASN A 53 -0.68 3.69 -13.55
N LEU A 54 -0.68 4.21 -14.78
CA LEU A 54 -1.72 3.91 -15.76
C LEU A 54 -1.67 2.45 -16.24
N HIS A 55 -0.48 1.90 -16.46
CA HIS A 55 -0.31 0.50 -16.82
C HIS A 55 -0.75 -0.44 -15.70
N GLN A 56 -0.43 -0.10 -14.45
CA GLN A 56 -0.91 -0.85 -13.27
C GLN A 56 -2.44 -0.85 -13.19
N GLN A 57 -3.10 0.31 -13.43
CA GLN A 57 -4.56 0.39 -13.47
C GLN A 57 -5.19 -0.49 -14.55
N GLN A 58 -4.45 -0.77 -15.63
CA GLN A 58 -4.88 -1.70 -16.69
C GLN A 58 -4.54 -3.17 -16.41
N GLY A 59 -3.85 -3.48 -15.30
CA GLY A 59 -3.33 -4.82 -15.00
C GLY A 59 -2.14 -5.23 -15.87
N ASN A 60 -1.44 -4.27 -16.47
CA ASN A 60 -0.25 -4.49 -17.30
C ASN A 60 1.02 -4.35 -16.44
N ASP A 61 1.24 -5.28 -15.52
CA ASP A 61 2.28 -5.19 -14.48
C ASP A 61 3.70 -5.11 -15.04
N ASP A 62 3.99 -5.79 -16.17
CA ASP A 62 5.31 -5.73 -16.79
C ASP A 62 5.61 -4.33 -17.37
N LEU A 63 4.63 -3.70 -18.03
CA LEU A 63 4.77 -2.33 -18.54
C LEU A 63 4.79 -1.31 -17.39
N ALA A 64 4.08 -1.57 -16.31
CA ALA A 64 4.14 -0.75 -15.11
C ALA A 64 5.56 -0.80 -14.50
N PHE A 65 6.12 -1.99 -14.34
CA PHE A 65 7.48 -2.19 -13.82
C PHE A 65 8.54 -1.51 -14.70
N GLU A 66 8.46 -1.68 -16.01
CA GLU A 66 9.37 -1.02 -16.96
C GLU A 66 9.29 0.51 -16.83
N SER A 67 8.07 1.05 -16.81
CA SER A 67 7.85 2.49 -16.71
C SER A 67 8.38 3.05 -15.39
N MET A 68 8.12 2.39 -14.25
CA MET A 68 8.64 2.80 -12.94
C MET A 68 10.18 2.74 -12.89
N SER A 69 10.78 1.72 -13.53
CA SER A 69 12.23 1.58 -13.62
C SER A 69 12.84 2.74 -14.43
N LEU A 70 12.18 3.17 -15.51
CA LEU A 70 12.60 4.34 -16.29
C LEU A 70 12.41 5.64 -15.50
N ALA A 71 11.36 5.76 -14.68
CA ALA A 71 11.17 6.89 -13.77
C ALA A 71 12.33 7.01 -12.77
N ILE A 72 12.74 5.90 -12.15
CA ILE A 72 13.90 5.85 -11.23
C ILE A 72 15.20 6.17 -11.96
N LYS A 73 15.39 5.68 -13.20
CA LYS A 73 16.58 6.00 -13.99
C LYS A 73 16.68 7.49 -14.26
N ALA A 74 15.57 8.18 -14.52
CA ALA A 74 15.51 9.62 -14.72
C ALA A 74 15.63 10.40 -13.41
N ASN A 75 14.97 9.95 -12.35
CA ASN A 75 15.04 10.52 -11.00
C ASN A 75 15.26 9.44 -9.95
N PRO A 76 16.51 9.17 -9.53
CA PRO A 76 16.84 8.18 -8.50
C PRO A 76 16.28 8.48 -7.09
N ASN A 77 15.78 9.71 -6.87
CA ASN A 77 15.19 10.14 -5.60
C ASN A 77 13.66 10.14 -5.63
N SER A 78 13.04 9.34 -6.49
CA SER A 78 11.58 9.19 -6.53
C SER A 78 11.11 8.10 -5.55
N ALA A 79 10.77 8.50 -4.32
CA ALA A 79 10.19 7.58 -3.33
C ALA A 79 8.93 6.89 -3.87
N GLU A 80 8.09 7.62 -4.60
CA GLU A 80 6.86 7.09 -5.18
C GLU A 80 7.13 5.97 -6.21
N ALA A 81 8.13 6.14 -7.08
CA ALA A 81 8.46 5.10 -8.06
C ALA A 81 8.99 3.83 -7.40
N TYR A 82 9.82 3.95 -6.35
CA TYR A 82 10.24 2.80 -5.55
C TYR A 82 9.07 2.15 -4.81
N PHE A 83 8.17 2.94 -4.23
CA PHE A 83 6.97 2.42 -3.58
C PHE A 83 6.11 1.62 -4.56
N CYS A 84 5.89 2.13 -5.78
CA CYS A 84 5.10 1.43 -6.80
C CYS A 84 5.77 0.12 -7.24
N LEU A 85 7.10 0.10 -7.44
CA LEU A 85 7.83 -1.15 -7.71
C LEU A 85 7.69 -2.15 -6.56
N ALA A 86 7.86 -1.69 -5.32
CA ALA A 86 7.68 -2.53 -4.14
C ALA A 86 6.28 -3.16 -4.09
N TYR A 87 5.25 -2.36 -4.39
CA TYR A 87 3.88 -2.84 -4.43
C TYR A 87 3.66 -3.89 -5.53
N LEU A 88 4.19 -3.67 -6.74
CA LEU A 88 4.12 -4.64 -7.84
C LEU A 88 4.80 -5.97 -7.47
N GLU A 89 5.97 -5.93 -6.85
CA GLU A 89 6.66 -7.15 -6.42
C GLU A 89 5.93 -7.83 -5.25
N GLN A 90 5.31 -7.07 -4.35
CA GLN A 90 4.45 -7.62 -3.30
C GLN A 90 3.23 -8.37 -3.88
N GLU A 91 2.57 -7.83 -4.90
CA GLU A 91 1.44 -8.49 -5.57
C GLU A 91 1.87 -9.78 -6.30
N LYS A 92 3.11 -9.83 -6.80
CA LYS A 92 3.73 -11.05 -7.37
C LYS A 92 4.24 -12.03 -6.30
N GLU A 93 4.04 -11.72 -5.02
CA GLU A 93 4.58 -12.48 -3.87
C GLU A 93 6.12 -12.56 -3.82
N SER A 94 6.83 -11.69 -4.56
CA SER A 94 8.29 -11.52 -4.51
C SER A 94 8.68 -10.65 -3.30
N PHE A 95 8.39 -11.14 -2.09
CA PHE A 95 8.49 -10.31 -0.87
C PHE A 95 9.89 -9.79 -0.57
N ASN A 96 10.95 -10.50 -0.94
CA ASN A 96 12.31 -10.01 -0.73
C ASN A 96 12.62 -8.80 -1.63
N ASP A 97 12.24 -8.85 -2.91
CA ASP A 97 12.43 -7.74 -3.83
C ASP A 97 11.55 -6.54 -3.43
N ALA A 98 10.31 -6.81 -2.99
CA ALA A 98 9.43 -5.78 -2.44
C ALA A 98 10.05 -5.07 -1.22
N ILE A 99 10.69 -5.81 -0.30
CA ILE A 99 11.39 -5.26 0.87
C ILE A 99 12.47 -4.29 0.42
N GLU A 100 13.33 -4.68 -0.53
CA GLU A 100 14.42 -3.82 -1.03
C GLU A 100 13.88 -2.50 -1.60
N PHE A 101 12.81 -2.55 -2.38
CA PHE A 101 12.20 -1.35 -2.94
C PHE A 101 11.47 -0.50 -1.88
N PHE A 102 10.76 -1.10 -0.91
CA PHE A 102 10.17 -0.33 0.20
C PHE A 102 11.26 0.34 1.05
N GLU A 103 12.38 -0.34 1.33
CA GLU A 103 13.49 0.25 2.06
C GLU A 103 14.08 1.44 1.30
N LYS A 104 14.23 1.36 -0.04
CA LYS A 104 14.65 2.49 -0.88
C LYS A 104 13.66 3.66 -0.84
N ALA A 105 12.36 3.39 -0.93
CA ALA A 105 11.34 4.42 -0.79
C ALA A 105 11.44 5.13 0.56
N LEU A 106 11.66 4.39 1.65
CA LEU A 106 11.77 4.89 3.01
C LEU A 106 13.12 5.56 3.32
N GLU A 107 14.21 5.23 2.63
CA GLU A 107 15.46 6.01 2.66
C GLU A 107 15.24 7.44 2.17
N ILE A 108 14.35 7.62 1.18
CA ILE A 108 14.03 8.92 0.58
C ILE A 108 12.92 9.64 1.37
N ASN A 109 11.85 8.92 1.72
CA ASN A 109 10.72 9.44 2.50
C ASN A 109 10.49 8.58 3.76
N PRO A 110 11.20 8.83 4.86
CA PRO A 110 11.11 7.99 6.07
C PRO A 110 9.78 8.10 6.83
N ASN A 111 8.95 9.09 6.51
CA ASN A 111 7.68 9.36 7.19
C ASN A 111 6.46 8.92 6.36
N ASP A 112 6.59 7.87 5.57
CA ASP A 112 5.49 7.26 4.85
C ASP A 112 4.92 6.09 5.67
N SER A 113 3.80 6.34 6.39
CA SER A 113 3.14 5.33 7.22
C SER A 113 2.62 4.15 6.40
N GLY A 114 2.21 4.38 5.14
CA GLY A 114 1.76 3.35 4.21
C GLY A 114 2.90 2.44 3.77
N ALA A 115 4.03 3.02 3.37
CA ALA A 115 5.22 2.26 2.99
C ALA A 115 5.75 1.43 4.17
N LEU A 116 5.81 2.01 5.38
CA LEU A 116 6.20 1.32 6.61
C LEU A 116 5.26 0.14 6.94
N ASN A 117 3.94 0.31 6.78
CA ASN A 117 2.99 -0.77 6.96
C ASN A 117 3.19 -1.88 5.92
N ASN A 118 3.37 -1.53 4.64
CA ASN A 118 3.57 -2.52 3.58
C ASN A 118 4.91 -3.26 3.72
N LEU A 119 5.97 -2.58 4.15
CA LEU A 119 7.23 -3.22 4.53
C LEU A 119 6.99 -4.25 5.65
N GLY A 120 6.20 -3.88 6.67
CA GLY A 120 5.77 -4.79 7.72
C GLY A 120 5.01 -6.01 7.20
N ASN A 121 4.10 -5.80 6.23
CA ASN A 121 3.38 -6.90 5.58
C ASN A 121 4.33 -7.87 4.87
N CYS A 122 5.33 -7.35 4.14
CA CYS A 122 6.32 -8.20 3.47
C CYS A 122 7.14 -9.02 4.48
N TYR A 123 7.59 -8.41 5.59
CA TYR A 123 8.27 -9.13 6.66
C TYR A 123 7.38 -10.19 7.33
N ASP A 124 6.09 -9.89 7.55
CA ASP A 124 5.12 -10.87 8.07
C ASP A 124 4.97 -12.07 7.14
N ARG A 125 4.89 -11.83 5.83
CA ARG A 125 4.72 -12.88 4.82
C ARG A 125 5.94 -13.81 4.71
N ILE A 126 7.15 -13.31 4.92
CA ILE A 126 8.38 -14.15 4.97
C ILE A 126 8.64 -14.73 6.37
N GLY A 127 7.79 -14.45 7.36
CA GLY A 127 7.87 -15.00 8.72
C GLY A 127 8.81 -14.25 9.67
N ASP A 128 9.39 -13.12 9.26
CA ASP A 128 10.20 -12.27 10.16
C ASP A 128 9.29 -11.33 10.97
N TYR A 129 8.56 -11.93 11.92
CA TYR A 129 7.57 -11.20 12.74
C TYR A 129 8.20 -10.08 13.59
N ASN A 130 9.47 -10.21 13.97
CA ASN A 130 10.16 -9.18 14.73
C ASN A 130 10.38 -7.92 13.89
N LYS A 131 10.84 -8.08 12.65
CA LYS A 131 10.99 -6.95 11.73
C LYS A 131 9.63 -6.38 11.32
N ALA A 132 8.59 -7.23 11.13
CA ALA A 132 7.24 -6.77 10.88
C ALA A 132 6.72 -5.87 12.00
N VAL A 133 6.83 -6.29 13.27
CA VAL A 133 6.45 -5.48 14.45
C VAL A 133 7.20 -4.16 14.49
N LYS A 134 8.50 -4.15 14.15
CA LYS A 134 9.29 -2.92 14.09
C LYS A 134 8.75 -1.96 13.02
N SER A 135 8.48 -2.45 11.82
CA SER A 135 7.97 -1.64 10.71
C SER A 135 6.58 -1.07 11.01
N TYR A 136 5.65 -1.87 11.54
CA TYR A 136 4.34 -1.39 11.97
C TYR A 136 4.45 -0.37 13.11
N SER A 137 5.36 -0.57 14.04
CA SER A 137 5.57 0.40 15.13
C SER A 137 6.11 1.73 14.63
N GLN A 138 6.97 1.72 13.63
CA GLN A 138 7.42 2.94 12.94
C GLN A 138 6.26 3.61 12.19
N SER A 139 5.42 2.84 11.50
CA SER A 139 4.20 3.37 10.86
C SER A 139 3.31 4.09 11.88
N LEU A 140 3.16 3.53 13.08
CA LEU A 140 2.34 4.10 14.15
C LEU A 140 3.00 5.29 14.88
N ILE A 141 4.30 5.50 14.73
CA ILE A 141 4.96 6.76 15.14
C ILE A 141 4.58 7.89 14.20
N VAL A 142 4.38 7.59 12.90
CA VAL A 142 3.99 8.57 11.88
C VAL A 142 2.47 8.85 11.94
N ASP A 143 1.66 7.80 12.04
CA ASP A 143 0.20 7.88 12.15
C ASP A 143 -0.29 6.91 13.23
N ASP A 144 -0.55 7.42 14.42
CA ASP A 144 -0.94 6.65 15.61
C ASP A 144 -2.36 6.03 15.51
N LYS A 145 -3.13 6.44 14.49
CA LYS A 145 -4.48 5.93 14.20
C LYS A 145 -4.55 5.05 12.96
N TYR A 146 -3.42 4.67 12.39
CA TYR A 146 -3.41 3.81 11.21
C TYR A 146 -3.87 2.39 11.57
N ILE A 147 -5.19 2.16 11.46
CA ILE A 147 -5.87 0.92 11.89
C ILE A 147 -5.20 -0.34 11.33
N ALA A 148 -4.81 -0.32 10.04
CA ALA A 148 -4.16 -1.46 9.41
C ALA A 148 -2.85 -1.85 10.12
N ALA A 149 -2.02 -0.86 10.45
CA ALA A 149 -0.74 -1.10 11.14
C ALA A 149 -0.95 -1.61 12.57
N ILE A 150 -1.94 -1.07 13.31
CA ILE A 150 -2.30 -1.56 14.66
C ILE A 150 -2.75 -3.02 14.59
N TYR A 151 -3.69 -3.33 13.69
CA TYR A 151 -4.22 -4.68 13.52
C TYR A 151 -3.16 -5.68 13.10
N ASN A 152 -2.33 -5.33 12.11
CA ASN A 152 -1.26 -6.20 11.60
C ASN A 152 -0.19 -6.45 12.67
N ARG A 153 0.19 -5.42 13.45
CA ARG A 153 1.10 -5.57 14.58
C ARG A 153 0.52 -6.48 15.65
N GLY A 154 -0.76 -6.32 15.99
CA GLY A 154 -1.48 -7.20 16.90
C GLY A 154 -1.42 -8.66 16.45
N ASN A 155 -1.62 -8.94 15.15
CA ASN A 155 -1.52 -10.29 14.60
C ASN A 155 -0.09 -10.84 14.68
N CYS A 156 0.94 -10.01 14.45
CA CYS A 156 2.33 -10.43 14.64
C CYS A 156 2.63 -10.73 16.12
N TYR A 157 2.09 -9.96 17.06
CA TYR A 157 2.21 -10.29 18.48
C TYR A 157 1.54 -11.63 18.84
N VAL A 158 0.39 -11.96 18.22
CA VAL A 158 -0.23 -13.31 18.38
C VAL A 158 0.72 -14.40 17.91
N LYS A 159 1.38 -14.23 16.77
CA LYS A 159 2.35 -15.20 16.20
C LYS A 159 3.61 -15.33 17.07
N LEU A 160 4.01 -14.26 17.74
CA LEU A 160 5.14 -14.23 18.68
C LEU A 160 4.78 -14.72 20.10
N GLY A 161 3.51 -15.02 20.39
CA GLY A 161 3.05 -15.43 21.71
C GLY A 161 3.00 -14.29 22.74
N MET A 162 3.00 -13.03 22.27
CA MET A 162 2.95 -11.82 23.12
C MET A 162 1.49 -11.40 23.34
N ASP A 163 0.73 -12.23 24.02
CA ASP A 163 -0.75 -12.18 24.11
C ASP A 163 -1.29 -10.86 24.64
N ASP A 164 -0.66 -10.27 25.67
CA ASP A 164 -1.12 -9.00 26.24
C ASP A 164 -0.94 -7.82 25.26
N LEU A 165 0.15 -7.80 24.51
CA LEU A 165 0.40 -6.78 23.48
C LEU A 165 -0.56 -6.94 22.30
N ALA A 166 -0.80 -8.19 21.90
CA ALA A 166 -1.77 -8.52 20.87
C ALA A 166 -3.19 -8.06 21.25
N LEU A 167 -3.61 -8.36 22.49
CA LEU A 167 -4.91 -7.97 23.00
C LEU A 167 -5.08 -6.44 23.01
N LYS A 168 -4.03 -5.72 23.42
CA LYS A 168 -4.02 -4.25 23.40
C LYS A 168 -4.24 -3.69 22.01
N ASP A 169 -3.47 -4.17 21.01
CA ASP A 169 -3.58 -3.68 19.64
C ASP A 169 -4.92 -4.05 19.01
N LEU A 170 -5.43 -5.28 19.23
CA LEU A 170 -6.74 -5.67 18.73
C LEU A 170 -7.88 -4.85 19.38
N ASN A 171 -7.77 -4.50 20.65
CA ASN A 171 -8.71 -3.58 21.31
C ASN A 171 -8.68 -2.21 20.64
N SER A 172 -7.48 -1.63 20.46
CA SER A 172 -7.33 -0.32 19.80
C SER A 172 -7.88 -0.31 18.39
N SER A 173 -7.70 -1.41 17.61
CA SER A 173 -8.28 -1.53 16.27
C SER A 173 -9.80 -1.50 16.30
N ILE A 174 -10.42 -2.15 17.28
CA ILE A 174 -11.88 -2.17 17.47
C ILE A 174 -12.40 -0.82 17.95
N GLU A 175 -11.67 -0.13 18.82
CA GLU A 175 -12.03 1.21 19.30
C GLU A 175 -12.02 2.25 18.16
N LEU A 176 -11.09 2.10 17.21
CA LEU A 176 -11.00 2.98 16.04
C LEU A 176 -12.02 2.63 14.96
N ASP A 177 -12.36 1.36 14.80
CA ASP A 177 -13.43 0.91 13.88
C ASP A 177 -14.26 -0.22 14.53
N GLU A 178 -15.41 0.14 15.08
CA GLU A 178 -16.36 -0.80 15.71
C GLU A 178 -17.00 -1.80 14.72
N ASN A 179 -16.80 -1.62 13.41
CA ASN A 179 -17.28 -2.52 12.36
C ASN A 179 -16.18 -3.45 11.82
N PHE A 180 -14.96 -3.34 12.30
CA PHE A 180 -13.82 -4.14 11.84
C PHE A 180 -13.94 -5.61 12.33
N TYR A 181 -14.72 -6.41 11.62
CA TYR A 181 -15.05 -7.77 12.04
C TYR A 181 -13.84 -8.70 12.16
N GLN A 182 -12.79 -8.48 11.36
CA GLN A 182 -11.55 -9.26 11.44
C GLN A 182 -10.86 -9.09 12.80
N ALA A 183 -10.85 -7.87 13.33
CA ALA A 183 -10.26 -7.60 14.66
C ALA A 183 -11.03 -8.30 15.77
N TYR A 184 -12.37 -8.31 15.73
CA TYR A 184 -13.19 -9.10 16.66
C TYR A 184 -12.89 -10.60 16.55
N TYR A 185 -12.81 -11.14 15.32
CA TYR A 185 -12.53 -12.55 15.11
C TYR A 185 -11.16 -12.96 15.67
N ASN A 186 -10.12 -12.15 15.41
CA ASN A 186 -8.77 -12.44 15.89
C ASN A 186 -8.67 -12.25 17.41
N ARG A 187 -9.36 -11.26 18.00
CA ARG A 187 -9.44 -11.09 19.45
C ARG A 187 -10.17 -12.25 20.10
N ALA A 188 -11.27 -12.72 19.54
CA ALA A 188 -11.98 -13.89 20.02
C ALA A 188 -11.07 -15.14 20.06
N THR A 189 -10.33 -15.38 18.99
CA THR A 189 -9.36 -16.49 18.90
C THR A 189 -8.29 -16.37 19.98
N LEU A 190 -7.75 -15.17 20.19
CA LEU A 190 -6.77 -14.88 21.22
C LEU A 190 -7.35 -15.11 22.64
N LEU A 191 -8.55 -14.56 22.90
CA LEU A 191 -9.26 -14.72 24.19
C LEU A 191 -9.54 -16.20 24.50
N SER A 192 -9.93 -16.99 23.49
CA SER A 192 -10.12 -18.44 23.65
C SER A 192 -8.81 -19.12 24.08
N ARG A 193 -7.68 -18.78 23.44
CA ARG A 193 -6.36 -19.29 23.81
C ARG A 193 -5.97 -18.90 25.24
N MET A 194 -6.37 -17.70 25.69
CA MET A 194 -6.16 -17.21 27.05
C MET A 194 -7.13 -17.80 28.09
N GLY A 195 -8.09 -18.65 27.70
CA GLY A 195 -9.08 -19.24 28.54
C GLY A 195 -10.28 -18.33 28.91
N LYS A 196 -10.38 -17.16 28.27
CA LYS A 196 -11.48 -16.17 28.48
C LYS A 196 -12.66 -16.49 27.56
N LEU A 197 -13.31 -17.64 27.79
CA LEU A 197 -14.27 -18.23 26.85
C LEU A 197 -15.53 -17.39 26.66
N GLU A 198 -16.06 -16.76 27.70
CA GLU A 198 -17.26 -15.92 27.57
C GLU A 198 -17.03 -14.65 26.73
N GLU A 199 -15.86 -14.01 26.89
CA GLU A 199 -15.48 -12.85 26.12
C GLU A 199 -15.24 -13.25 24.65
N SER A 200 -14.57 -14.39 24.44
CA SER A 200 -14.34 -14.97 23.10
C SER A 200 -15.65 -15.22 22.36
N GLU A 201 -16.66 -15.85 23.01
CA GLU A 201 -17.95 -16.14 22.39
C GLU A 201 -18.68 -14.86 21.95
N LYS A 202 -18.68 -13.82 22.80
CA LYS A 202 -19.28 -12.52 22.47
C LYS A 202 -18.64 -11.91 21.20
N ASP A 203 -17.32 -11.96 21.12
CA ASP A 203 -16.59 -11.43 19.99
C ASP A 203 -16.83 -12.24 18.71
N PHE A 204 -16.90 -13.58 18.75
CA PHE A 204 -17.25 -14.40 17.61
C PHE A 204 -18.67 -14.09 17.09
N ILE A 205 -19.65 -13.91 17.99
CA ILE A 205 -21.01 -13.53 17.60
C ILE A 205 -21.01 -12.15 16.92
N LYS A 206 -20.28 -11.18 17.48
CA LYS A 206 -20.15 -9.83 16.92
C LYS A 206 -19.49 -9.86 15.54
N ALA A 207 -18.37 -10.57 15.40
CA ALA A 207 -17.65 -10.72 14.13
C ALA A 207 -18.55 -11.33 13.04
N LYS A 208 -19.28 -12.40 13.35
CA LYS A 208 -20.22 -13.05 12.42
C LYS A 208 -21.33 -12.12 11.98
N GLY A 209 -21.90 -11.33 12.90
CA GLY A 209 -22.93 -10.35 12.59
C GLY A 209 -22.44 -9.25 11.63
N LEU A 210 -21.26 -8.70 11.90
CA LEU A 210 -20.64 -7.67 11.08
C LEU A 210 -20.25 -8.19 9.67
N ALA A 211 -19.65 -9.37 9.60
CA ALA A 211 -19.29 -9.99 8.31
C ALA A 211 -20.51 -10.23 7.44
N LYS A 212 -21.65 -10.68 8.02
CA LYS A 212 -22.90 -10.86 7.28
C LYS A 212 -23.46 -9.53 6.77
N LYS A 213 -23.36 -8.46 7.55
CA LYS A 213 -23.78 -7.11 7.14
C LYS A 213 -22.95 -6.59 5.96
N GLU A 214 -21.63 -6.77 6.02
CA GLU A 214 -20.72 -6.36 4.93
C GLU A 214 -21.02 -7.10 3.62
N LEU A 215 -21.23 -8.42 3.68
CA LEU A 215 -21.60 -9.23 2.52
C LEU A 215 -22.92 -8.78 1.85
N ASN A 216 -23.90 -8.37 2.66
CA ASN A 216 -25.17 -7.88 2.13
C ASN A 216 -25.00 -6.51 1.46
N ASN A 217 -24.17 -5.62 2.00
CA ASN A 217 -23.92 -4.31 1.42
C ASN A 217 -23.15 -4.37 0.08
N LYS A 218 -22.33 -5.41 -0.16
CA LYS A 218 -21.61 -5.62 -1.44
C LYS A 218 -22.49 -6.20 -2.55
N LYS A 219 -23.73 -6.60 -2.26
CA LYS A 219 -24.68 -7.16 -3.23
C LYS A 219 -25.67 -6.13 -3.81
N HIS A 220 -25.62 -4.92 -3.32
CA HIS A 220 -26.40 -3.77 -3.76
C HIS A 220 -25.49 -2.67 -4.32
#